data_2d86526e0890c54b56323ef2fb766eaf
#
_entry.id   2d86526e0890c54b56323ef2fb766eaf
#
_cell.length_a   1.000
_cell.length_b   1.000
_cell.length_c   1.000
_cell.angle_alpha   90.00
_cell.angle_beta   90.00
_cell.angle_gamma   90.00
#
_symmetry.space_group_name_H-M   'P 1'
#
loop_
_entity.id
_entity.type
_entity.pdbx_description
1 polymer ?
#
loop_
_entity_poly.entity_id
_entity_poly.type
_entity_poly.pdbx_seq_one_letter_code
_entity_poly.pdbx_strand_id
1 'polypeptide(L)'
;MTNPTSNSLDLYAKVEDLLGVKEVAPRLYAHYFLFLNSVEFHSLLDVGCGSGDFLHQMQKALGIEEVLGIDLSPLMVSKTAKLDIPSQCIDLCDLGGKYDVITAVFDMLNYLDKEGLERFLHCISEHLNEGGYFLCDINTLYGFENVAVGAYIVDDNERFLTVDSDFEKDEYVSEFTLFEKKKNSFTKSQEIIKQYLYTLEQIEQLSNLKRIVADDVSLYEMEEADKKFIVLQKQ
;
A
#
# COMPACT_ATOMS: atom_id res chain seq x y z
N MET A 1 18.71 -7.62 13.19
CA MET A 1 19.10 -7.01 11.90
C MET A 1 17.92 -6.14 11.49
N THR A 2 18.07 -4.83 11.42
CA THR A 2 17.01 -3.92 10.98
C THR A 2 16.72 -4.20 9.51
N ASN A 3 15.47 -4.48 9.19
CA ASN A 3 15.03 -4.72 7.82
C ASN A 3 15.32 -3.44 7.01
N PRO A 4 16.09 -3.47 5.90
CA PRO A 4 16.42 -2.25 5.16
C PRO A 4 15.19 -1.51 4.61
N THR A 5 14.05 -2.19 4.50
CA THR A 5 12.78 -1.62 4.04
C THR A 5 12.16 -0.64 5.07
N SER A 6 12.45 -0.79 6.38
CA SER A 6 11.82 0.06 7.40
C SER A 6 12.29 1.53 7.36
N ASN A 7 13.52 1.80 6.94
CA ASN A 7 14.06 3.17 6.91
C ASN A 7 13.53 3.97 5.71
N SER A 8 13.33 3.33 4.54
CA SER A 8 12.75 3.98 3.36
C SER A 8 11.29 4.34 3.57
N LEU A 9 10.54 3.53 4.31
CA LEU A 9 9.15 3.83 4.67
C LEU A 9 9.01 5.01 5.65
N ASP A 10 10.01 5.27 6.49
CA ASP A 10 9.98 6.41 7.41
C ASP A 10 10.14 7.76 6.70
N LEU A 11 10.95 7.83 5.63
CA LEU A 11 11.02 9.07 4.82
C LEU A 11 9.72 9.26 4.04
N TYR A 12 9.20 8.19 3.41
CA TYR A 12 7.90 8.22 2.74
C TYR A 12 6.80 8.73 3.69
N ALA A 13 6.75 8.22 4.92
CA ALA A 13 5.79 8.64 5.95
C ALA A 13 5.84 10.14 6.30
N LYS A 14 6.99 10.81 6.07
CA LYS A 14 7.14 12.25 6.28
C LYS A 14 6.67 13.10 5.12
N VAL A 15 6.57 12.51 3.93
CA VAL A 15 6.32 13.24 2.68
C VAL A 15 5.08 12.79 1.92
N GLU A 16 4.35 11.77 2.40
CA GLU A 16 3.16 11.24 1.71
C GLU A 16 2.13 12.34 1.37
N ASP A 17 2.01 13.35 2.25
CA ASP A 17 1.12 14.49 2.08
C ASP A 17 1.56 15.44 0.95
N LEU A 18 2.82 15.34 0.49
CA LEU A 18 3.36 16.13 -0.62
C LEU A 18 3.24 15.41 -1.99
N LEU A 19 2.91 14.13 -1.98
CA LEU A 19 2.95 13.29 -3.19
C LEU A 19 1.63 13.29 -3.99
N GLY A 20 0.61 14.02 -3.55
CA GLY A 20 -0.67 14.11 -4.26
C GLY A 20 -1.51 12.81 -4.23
N VAL A 21 -1.14 11.83 -3.41
CA VAL A 21 -1.83 10.52 -3.35
C VAL A 21 -3.27 10.68 -2.83
N LYS A 22 -3.50 11.64 -1.93
CA LYS A 22 -4.84 11.85 -1.31
C LYS A 22 -5.90 12.31 -2.30
N GLU A 23 -5.51 13.01 -3.36
CA GLU A 23 -6.41 13.50 -4.39
C GLU A 23 -6.95 12.38 -5.27
N VAL A 24 -6.15 11.34 -5.51
CA VAL A 24 -6.51 10.21 -6.37
C VAL A 24 -7.03 9.01 -5.59
N ALA A 25 -6.71 8.91 -4.30
CA ALA A 25 -7.10 7.80 -3.42
C ALA A 25 -8.59 7.43 -3.49
N PRO A 26 -9.56 8.36 -3.56
CA PRO A 26 -10.98 8.01 -3.62
C PRO A 26 -11.35 7.15 -4.82
N ARG A 27 -10.63 7.26 -5.95
CA ARG A 27 -10.87 6.43 -7.15
C ARG A 27 -10.50 4.97 -6.89
N LEU A 28 -9.34 4.74 -6.28
CA LEU A 28 -8.93 3.40 -5.89
C LEU A 28 -9.84 2.82 -4.81
N TYR A 29 -10.14 3.61 -3.77
CA TYR A 29 -10.99 3.18 -2.67
C TYR A 29 -12.40 2.79 -3.11
N ALA A 30 -12.91 3.37 -4.20
CA ALA A 30 -14.22 3.01 -4.74
C ALA A 30 -14.28 1.53 -5.17
N HIS A 31 -13.22 0.96 -5.75
CA HIS A 31 -13.19 -0.46 -6.11
C HIS A 31 -13.25 -1.36 -4.87
N TYR A 32 -12.46 -1.03 -3.84
CA TYR A 32 -12.51 -1.74 -2.56
C TYR A 32 -13.89 -1.64 -1.91
N PHE A 33 -14.44 -0.42 -1.83
CA PHE A 33 -15.75 -0.17 -1.24
C PHE A 33 -16.87 -0.96 -1.95
N LEU A 34 -16.89 -0.95 -3.28
CA LEU A 34 -17.92 -1.66 -4.05
C LEU A 34 -17.88 -3.17 -3.79
N PHE A 35 -16.69 -3.76 -3.72
CA PHE A 35 -16.55 -5.18 -3.39
C PHE A 35 -16.96 -5.45 -1.93
N LEU A 36 -16.40 -4.72 -0.96
CA LEU A 36 -16.68 -4.89 0.46
C LEU A 36 -18.17 -4.72 0.78
N ASN A 37 -18.86 -3.77 0.13
CA ASN A 37 -20.29 -3.56 0.29
C ASN A 37 -21.15 -4.68 -0.33
N SER A 38 -20.58 -5.55 -1.15
CA SER A 38 -21.27 -6.66 -1.83
C SER A 38 -21.17 -8.00 -1.11
N VAL A 39 -20.35 -8.10 -0.07
CA VAL A 39 -20.10 -9.33 0.69
C VAL A 39 -20.36 -9.13 2.19
N GLU A 40 -20.71 -10.21 2.88
CA GLU A 40 -20.86 -10.20 4.34
C GLU A 40 -19.53 -10.59 4.99
N PHE A 41 -19.07 -9.81 5.97
CA PHE A 41 -17.87 -10.07 6.77
C PHE A 41 -17.96 -9.32 8.10
N HIS A 42 -17.19 -9.73 9.11
CA HIS A 42 -17.17 -9.12 10.43
C HIS A 42 -15.84 -8.46 10.76
N SER A 43 -14.74 -9.00 10.25
CA SER A 43 -13.39 -8.56 10.59
C SER A 43 -12.58 -8.16 9.36
N LEU A 44 -11.88 -7.02 9.45
CA LEU A 44 -11.02 -6.46 8.41
C LEU A 44 -9.64 -6.16 8.98
N LEU A 45 -8.60 -6.75 8.38
CA LEU A 45 -7.21 -6.41 8.60
C LEU A 45 -6.69 -5.61 7.39
N ASP A 46 -6.09 -4.45 7.63
CA ASP A 46 -5.40 -3.66 6.60
C ASP A 46 -3.89 -3.74 6.82
N VAL A 47 -3.16 -4.32 5.85
CA VAL A 47 -1.72 -4.55 5.93
C VAL A 47 -0.98 -3.48 5.14
N GLY A 48 -0.02 -2.81 5.78
CA GLY A 48 0.56 -1.58 5.26
C GLY A 48 -0.44 -0.43 5.36
N CYS A 49 -1.13 -0.31 6.49
CA CYS A 49 -2.26 0.62 6.65
C CYS A 49 -1.89 2.11 6.55
N GLY A 50 -0.60 2.44 6.51
CA GLY A 50 -0.11 3.80 6.39
C GLY A 50 -0.68 4.74 7.45
N SER A 51 -1.20 5.89 7.01
CA SER A 51 -1.88 6.87 7.89
C SER A 51 -3.27 6.45 8.36
N GLY A 52 -3.80 5.31 7.89
CA GLY A 52 -5.09 4.77 8.29
C GLY A 52 -6.29 5.37 7.55
N ASP A 53 -6.07 6.23 6.57
CA ASP A 53 -7.16 6.92 5.85
C ASP A 53 -8.12 5.95 5.16
N PHE A 54 -7.61 4.89 4.51
CA PHE A 54 -8.43 3.86 3.89
C PHE A 54 -9.31 3.13 4.91
N LEU A 55 -8.67 2.56 5.93
CA LEU A 55 -9.37 1.76 6.94
C LEU A 55 -10.44 2.56 7.69
N HIS A 56 -10.12 3.83 8.02
CA HIS A 56 -11.06 4.74 8.65
C HIS A 56 -12.29 5.03 7.78
N GLN A 57 -12.09 5.25 6.46
CA GLN A 57 -13.19 5.49 5.53
C GLN A 57 -14.05 4.23 5.38
N MET A 58 -13.45 3.03 5.22
CA MET A 58 -14.19 1.77 5.09
C MET A 58 -14.97 1.45 6.35
N GLN A 59 -14.36 1.59 7.52
CA GLN A 59 -15.03 1.37 8.79
C GLN A 59 -16.27 2.25 8.96
N LYS A 60 -16.14 3.55 8.67
CA LYS A 60 -17.26 4.49 8.77
C LYS A 60 -18.37 4.22 7.75
N ALA A 61 -17.99 3.94 6.50
CA ALA A 61 -18.95 3.79 5.42
C ALA A 61 -19.74 2.48 5.51
N LEU A 62 -19.10 1.40 5.98
CA LEU A 62 -19.68 0.06 6.03
C LEU A 62 -20.09 -0.38 7.45
N GLY A 63 -19.73 0.37 8.50
CA GLY A 63 -20.06 0.04 9.87
C GLY A 63 -19.33 -1.22 10.38
N ILE A 64 -18.08 -1.44 9.96
CA ILE A 64 -17.30 -2.63 10.30
C ILE A 64 -16.94 -2.58 11.79
N GLU A 65 -17.31 -3.63 12.54
CA GLU A 65 -17.12 -3.67 13.99
C GLU A 65 -15.68 -3.99 14.37
N GLU A 66 -15.05 -4.96 13.70
CA GLU A 66 -13.68 -5.41 13.99
C GLU A 66 -12.73 -4.97 12.88
N VAL A 67 -11.92 -3.95 13.14
CA VAL A 67 -10.86 -3.49 12.24
C VAL A 67 -9.51 -3.47 12.95
N LEU A 68 -8.45 -3.80 12.21
CA LEU A 68 -7.07 -3.65 12.65
C LEU A 68 -6.22 -3.17 11.49
N GLY A 69 -5.41 -2.14 11.72
CA GLY A 69 -4.34 -1.74 10.80
C GLY A 69 -2.98 -2.23 11.29
N ILE A 70 -2.14 -2.73 10.39
CA ILE A 70 -0.74 -3.00 10.71
C ILE A 70 0.19 -2.31 9.71
N ASP A 71 1.32 -1.84 10.20
CA ASP A 71 2.36 -1.20 9.38
C ASP A 71 3.73 -1.44 10.02
N LEU A 72 4.79 -1.43 9.22
CA LEU A 72 6.16 -1.54 9.72
C LEU A 72 6.74 -0.20 10.21
N SER A 73 6.13 0.92 9.83
CA SER A 73 6.52 2.26 10.27
C SER A 73 5.82 2.65 11.58
N PRO A 74 6.55 2.85 12.69
CA PRO A 74 5.98 3.37 13.94
C PRO A 74 5.31 4.74 13.75
N LEU A 75 5.81 5.56 12.80
CA LEU A 75 5.25 6.86 12.49
C LEU A 75 3.85 6.72 11.85
N MET A 76 3.69 5.78 10.91
CA MET A 76 2.39 5.49 10.28
C MET A 76 1.38 4.98 11.31
N VAL A 77 1.75 3.98 12.10
CA VAL A 77 0.90 3.48 13.20
C VAL A 77 0.47 4.60 14.15
N SER A 78 1.38 5.52 14.49
CA SER A 78 1.05 6.68 15.31
C SER A 78 0.05 7.64 14.64
N LYS A 79 0.06 7.75 13.30
CA LYS A 79 -0.93 8.55 12.56
C LYS A 79 -2.29 7.85 12.56
N THR A 80 -2.33 6.54 12.28
CA THR A 80 -3.53 5.71 12.28
C THR A 80 -4.24 5.74 13.64
N ALA A 81 -3.48 5.64 14.74
CA ALA A 81 -4.04 5.70 16.09
C ALA A 81 -4.76 7.04 16.41
N LYS A 82 -4.40 8.15 15.74
CA LYS A 82 -5.09 9.45 15.89
C LYS A 82 -6.47 9.48 15.26
N LEU A 83 -6.80 8.50 14.42
CA LEU A 83 -8.12 8.33 13.81
C LEU A 83 -9.02 7.40 14.65
N ASP A 84 -8.59 7.03 15.86
CA ASP A 84 -9.24 6.03 16.73
C ASP A 84 -9.36 4.63 16.08
N ILE A 85 -8.44 4.31 15.16
CA ILE A 85 -8.33 2.99 14.52
C ILE A 85 -7.33 2.14 15.31
N PRO A 86 -7.72 0.94 15.76
CA PRO A 86 -6.78 -0.03 16.33
C PRO A 86 -5.64 -0.32 15.36
N SER A 87 -4.40 -0.16 15.80
CA SER A 87 -3.24 -0.34 14.93
C SER A 87 -2.02 -0.86 15.67
N GLN A 88 -1.15 -1.62 14.97
CA GLN A 88 0.05 -2.24 15.55
C GLN A 88 1.25 -2.09 14.58
N CYS A 89 2.42 -1.83 15.16
CA CYS A 89 3.68 -1.83 14.42
C CYS A 89 4.26 -3.25 14.46
N ILE A 90 3.87 -4.07 13.47
CA ILE A 90 4.20 -5.50 13.43
C ILE A 90 4.23 -6.01 11.98
N ASP A 91 5.07 -7.02 11.72
CA ASP A 91 5.03 -7.79 10.46
C ASP A 91 3.80 -8.70 10.44
N LEU A 92 3.15 -8.85 9.28
CA LEU A 92 1.97 -9.71 9.13
C LEU A 92 2.23 -11.14 9.63
N CYS A 93 3.40 -11.70 9.32
CA CYS A 93 3.73 -13.08 9.69
C CYS A 93 3.97 -13.29 11.19
N ASP A 94 4.13 -12.21 11.96
CA ASP A 94 4.25 -12.24 13.42
C ASP A 94 2.93 -11.92 14.13
N LEU A 95 1.89 -11.55 13.35
CA LEU A 95 0.56 -11.25 13.86
C LEU A 95 -0.15 -12.55 14.28
N GLY A 96 -1.03 -12.47 15.25
CA GLY A 96 -1.96 -13.55 15.59
C GLY A 96 -3.37 -13.31 15.05
N GLY A 97 -4.17 -14.38 15.00
CA GLY A 97 -5.57 -14.29 14.61
C GLY A 97 -5.87 -14.57 13.16
N LYS A 98 -7.17 -14.56 12.83
CA LYS A 98 -7.68 -14.72 11.47
C LYS A 98 -8.76 -13.70 11.20
N TYR A 99 -8.90 -13.32 9.93
CA TYR A 99 -9.80 -12.26 9.48
C TYR A 99 -10.64 -12.74 8.32
N ASP A 100 -11.85 -12.19 8.18
CA ASP A 100 -12.73 -12.48 7.05
C ASP A 100 -12.24 -11.76 5.79
N VAL A 101 -11.68 -10.57 5.98
CA VAL A 101 -11.10 -9.77 4.91
C VAL A 101 -9.71 -9.27 5.32
N ILE A 102 -8.76 -9.37 4.39
CA ILE A 102 -7.46 -8.72 4.49
C ILE A 102 -7.29 -7.79 3.28
N THR A 103 -6.83 -6.57 3.52
CA THR A 103 -6.51 -5.60 2.46
C THR A 103 -5.03 -5.24 2.45
N ALA A 104 -4.51 -4.93 1.26
CA ALA A 104 -3.20 -4.32 1.05
C ALA A 104 -3.34 -3.29 -0.06
N VAL A 105 -3.43 -2.02 0.29
CA VAL A 105 -3.86 -0.94 -0.59
C VAL A 105 -2.67 -0.11 -1.07
N PHE A 106 -2.78 0.51 -2.24
CA PHE A 106 -1.73 1.33 -2.86
C PHE A 106 -0.44 0.55 -3.13
N ASP A 107 -0.54 -0.42 -4.07
CA ASP A 107 0.61 -1.16 -4.60
C ASP A 107 1.56 -1.74 -3.54
N MET A 108 1.05 -2.02 -2.33
CA MET A 108 1.87 -2.53 -1.23
C MET A 108 2.65 -3.79 -1.62
N LEU A 109 2.08 -4.65 -2.48
CA LEU A 109 2.75 -5.86 -2.97
C LEU A 109 3.98 -5.54 -3.81
N ASN A 110 3.98 -4.42 -4.54
CA ASN A 110 5.10 -4.02 -5.40
C ASN A 110 6.36 -3.64 -4.60
N TYR A 111 6.23 -3.26 -3.31
CA TYR A 111 7.40 -2.98 -2.44
C TYR A 111 8.16 -4.23 -2.00
N LEU A 112 7.58 -5.42 -2.19
CA LEU A 112 8.17 -6.69 -1.79
C LEU A 112 8.98 -7.26 -2.95
N ASP A 113 10.21 -7.71 -2.70
CA ASP A 113 10.91 -8.55 -3.66
C ASP A 113 10.24 -9.93 -3.77
N LYS A 114 10.70 -10.77 -4.69
CA LYS A 114 10.06 -12.05 -4.96
C LYS A 114 9.94 -12.95 -3.73
N GLU A 115 10.98 -13.03 -2.90
CA GLU A 115 10.98 -13.85 -1.68
C GLU A 115 10.04 -13.24 -0.62
N GLY A 116 10.06 -11.92 -0.50
CA GLY A 116 9.15 -11.18 0.37
C GLY A 116 7.69 -11.33 -0.04
N LEU A 117 7.39 -11.26 -1.34
CA LEU A 117 6.03 -11.46 -1.87
C LEU A 117 5.53 -12.88 -1.59
N GLU A 118 6.35 -13.91 -1.84
CA GLU A 118 5.99 -15.31 -1.57
C GLU A 118 5.68 -15.52 -0.10
N ARG A 119 6.56 -15.04 0.80
CA ARG A 119 6.35 -15.10 2.25
C ARG A 119 5.08 -14.33 2.67
N PHE A 120 4.88 -13.14 2.14
CA PHE A 120 3.73 -12.31 2.44
C PHE A 120 2.41 -12.98 2.05
N LEU A 121 2.31 -13.48 0.82
CA LEU A 121 1.09 -14.14 0.32
C LEU A 121 0.79 -15.45 1.07
N HIS A 122 1.84 -16.16 1.52
CA HIS A 122 1.66 -17.30 2.43
C HIS A 122 1.04 -16.86 3.76
N CYS A 123 1.56 -15.80 4.40
CA CYS A 123 0.99 -15.30 5.65
C CYS A 123 -0.42 -14.74 5.46
N ILE A 124 -0.73 -14.10 4.32
CA ILE A 124 -2.12 -13.73 3.97
C ILE A 124 -3.03 -14.95 4.01
N SER A 125 -2.63 -16.04 3.34
CA SER A 125 -3.44 -17.28 3.31
C SER A 125 -3.64 -17.87 4.71
N GLU A 126 -2.64 -17.83 5.58
CA GLU A 126 -2.74 -18.34 6.95
C GLU A 126 -3.68 -17.50 7.82
N HIS A 127 -3.69 -16.18 7.62
CA HIS A 127 -4.50 -15.24 8.41
C HIS A 127 -5.92 -15.03 7.87
N LEU A 128 -6.27 -15.58 6.71
CA LEU A 128 -7.64 -15.60 6.22
C LEU A 128 -8.45 -16.73 6.87
N ASN A 129 -9.70 -16.43 7.21
CA ASN A 129 -10.71 -17.44 7.47
C ASN A 129 -11.04 -18.22 6.17
N GLU A 130 -11.56 -19.46 6.29
CA GLU A 130 -12.07 -20.20 5.14
C GLU A 130 -13.21 -19.40 4.49
N GLY A 131 -13.18 -19.27 3.17
CA GLY A 131 -14.10 -18.40 2.42
C GLY A 131 -13.77 -16.90 2.46
N GLY A 132 -12.79 -16.47 3.25
CA GLY A 132 -12.36 -15.09 3.40
C GLY A 132 -11.68 -14.52 2.15
N TYR A 133 -11.57 -13.19 2.09
CA TYR A 133 -11.10 -12.48 0.91
C TYR A 133 -9.81 -11.69 1.18
N PHE A 134 -8.90 -11.74 0.22
CA PHE A 134 -7.75 -10.84 0.14
C PHE A 134 -7.96 -9.84 -1.01
N LEU A 135 -7.93 -8.56 -0.70
CA LEU A 135 -8.07 -7.47 -1.67
C LEU A 135 -6.74 -6.70 -1.75
N CYS A 136 -6.24 -6.52 -2.96
CA CYS A 136 -5.03 -5.73 -3.18
C CYS A 136 -5.09 -5.00 -4.53
N ASP A 137 -4.16 -4.10 -4.74
CA ASP A 137 -3.87 -3.51 -6.04
C ASP A 137 -2.38 -3.59 -6.34
N ILE A 138 -2.06 -3.61 -7.61
CA ILE A 138 -0.69 -3.56 -8.12
C ILE A 138 -0.57 -2.54 -9.24
N ASN A 139 0.62 -1.99 -9.41
CA ASN A 139 0.95 -1.19 -10.58
C ASN A 139 1.01 -2.07 -11.83
N THR A 140 0.49 -1.58 -12.94
CA THR A 140 0.64 -2.20 -14.27
C THR A 140 2.00 -1.82 -14.87
N LEU A 141 2.38 -2.50 -15.95
CA LEU A 141 3.55 -2.08 -16.75
C LEU A 141 3.40 -0.63 -17.22
N TYR A 142 2.20 -0.27 -17.74
CA TYR A 142 1.90 1.10 -18.16
C TYR A 142 2.05 2.10 -16.99
N GLY A 143 1.58 1.73 -15.80
CA GLY A 143 1.73 2.53 -14.59
C GLY A 143 3.19 2.83 -14.25
N PHE A 144 4.06 1.82 -14.34
CA PHE A 144 5.49 2.04 -14.12
C PHE A 144 6.15 2.84 -15.23
N GLU A 145 5.96 2.46 -16.51
CA GLU A 145 6.67 3.07 -17.64
C GLU A 145 6.21 4.50 -18.00
N ASN A 146 4.95 4.85 -17.72
CA ASN A 146 4.34 6.07 -18.22
C ASN A 146 3.80 7.01 -17.14
N VAL A 147 3.58 6.53 -15.93
CA VAL A 147 2.99 7.32 -14.85
C VAL A 147 3.97 7.55 -13.70
N ALA A 148 4.67 6.50 -13.26
CA ALA A 148 5.52 6.58 -12.07
C ALA A 148 6.93 7.12 -12.36
N VAL A 149 7.47 6.93 -13.58
CA VAL A 149 8.81 7.39 -13.96
C VAL A 149 8.89 8.91 -14.12
N GLY A 150 10.07 9.45 -13.90
CA GLY A 150 10.40 10.86 -14.09
C GLY A 150 10.71 11.60 -12.81
N ALA A 151 10.78 12.93 -12.91
CA ALA A 151 11.12 13.77 -11.78
C ALA A 151 9.88 14.48 -11.22
N TYR A 152 9.71 14.41 -9.92
CA TYR A 152 8.69 15.14 -9.16
C TYR A 152 9.36 16.09 -8.18
N ILE A 153 8.94 17.35 -8.16
CA ILE A 153 9.51 18.37 -7.29
C ILE A 153 8.37 19.13 -6.62
N VAL A 154 8.43 19.28 -5.30
CA VAL A 154 7.48 20.09 -4.54
C VAL A 154 8.19 20.89 -3.44
N ASP A 155 7.74 22.13 -3.25
CA ASP A 155 8.20 23.06 -2.22
C ASP A 155 6.98 23.64 -1.48
N ASP A 156 6.88 23.37 -0.18
CA ASP A 156 5.83 23.95 0.69
C ASP A 156 6.35 25.08 1.60
N ASN A 157 7.54 25.61 1.30
CA ASN A 157 8.31 26.62 2.06
C ASN A 157 8.98 26.12 3.35
N GLU A 158 8.57 25.01 3.92
CA GLU A 158 9.20 24.36 5.07
C GLU A 158 9.95 23.09 4.65
N ARG A 159 9.46 22.43 3.58
CA ARG A 159 10.03 21.20 3.02
C ARG A 159 10.22 21.37 1.49
N PHE A 160 11.38 20.95 1.02
CA PHE A 160 11.65 20.82 -0.41
C PHE A 160 11.93 19.36 -0.71
N LEU A 161 11.05 18.74 -1.48
CA LEU A 161 11.13 17.32 -1.87
C LEU A 161 11.45 17.21 -3.34
N THR A 162 12.40 16.34 -3.68
CA THR A 162 12.56 15.81 -5.04
C THR A 162 12.44 14.32 -5.02
N VAL A 163 11.74 13.77 -6.00
CA VAL A 163 11.69 12.34 -6.30
C VAL A 163 12.15 12.18 -7.73
N ASP A 164 13.19 11.39 -7.95
CA ASP A 164 13.68 11.02 -9.29
C ASP A 164 13.52 9.51 -9.47
N SER A 165 12.83 9.11 -10.54
CA SER A 165 12.35 7.73 -10.66
C SER A 165 12.62 7.17 -12.06
N ASP A 166 13.03 5.90 -12.09
CA ASP A 166 13.27 5.15 -13.32
C ASP A 166 12.72 3.72 -13.21
N PHE A 167 12.44 3.11 -14.36
CA PHE A 167 11.96 1.73 -14.44
C PHE A 167 12.77 0.96 -15.49
N GLU A 168 13.46 -0.08 -15.04
CA GLU A 168 14.26 -0.95 -15.92
C GLU A 168 14.20 -2.40 -15.41
N LYS A 169 14.01 -3.35 -16.32
CA LYS A 169 14.06 -4.80 -16.04
C LYS A 169 13.11 -5.23 -14.90
N ASP A 170 11.87 -4.78 -14.96
CA ASP A 170 10.82 -5.07 -13.97
C ASP A 170 11.09 -4.53 -12.56
N GLU A 171 12.10 -3.67 -12.39
CA GLU A 171 12.39 -2.96 -11.14
C GLU A 171 12.19 -1.44 -11.33
N TYR A 172 11.34 -0.87 -10.51
CA TYR A 172 11.17 0.57 -10.37
C TYR A 172 12.01 1.05 -9.20
N VAL A 173 12.77 2.12 -9.42
CA VAL A 173 13.63 2.73 -8.42
C VAL A 173 13.29 4.21 -8.31
N SER A 174 12.99 4.69 -7.11
CA SER A 174 12.78 6.10 -6.84
C SER A 174 13.73 6.61 -5.76
N GLU A 175 14.46 7.68 -6.07
CA GLU A 175 15.33 8.37 -5.14
C GLU A 175 14.61 9.59 -4.56
N PHE A 176 14.30 9.53 -3.28
CA PHE A 176 13.71 10.62 -2.50
C PHE A 176 14.81 11.49 -1.89
N THR A 177 14.77 12.78 -2.11
CA THR A 177 15.61 13.77 -1.41
C THR A 177 14.73 14.82 -0.77
N LEU A 178 14.74 14.85 0.56
CA LEU A 178 13.98 15.79 1.38
C LEU A 178 14.93 16.79 2.06
N PHE A 179 14.64 18.07 1.90
CA PHE A 179 15.22 19.14 2.71
C PHE A 179 14.15 19.73 3.63
N GLU A 180 14.37 19.61 4.94
CA GLU A 180 13.49 20.17 5.96
C GLU A 180 14.14 21.44 6.56
N LYS A 181 13.40 22.53 6.61
CA LYS A 181 13.87 23.81 7.17
C LYS A 181 13.97 23.74 8.70
N LYS A 182 15.11 24.14 9.24
CA LYS A 182 15.35 24.24 10.69
C LYS A 182 15.99 25.59 11.03
N LYS A 183 15.15 26.55 11.44
CA LYS A 183 15.60 27.91 11.76
C LYS A 183 16.41 28.54 10.62
N ASN A 184 17.75 28.48 10.69
CA ASN A 184 18.67 29.10 9.73
C ASN A 184 19.41 28.07 8.85
N SER A 185 18.97 26.82 8.84
CA SER A 185 19.59 25.72 8.07
C SER A 185 18.55 24.78 7.51
N PHE A 186 18.99 23.85 6.67
CA PHE A 186 18.18 22.74 6.19
C PHE A 186 18.81 21.42 6.64
N THR A 187 17.97 20.46 6.99
CA THR A 187 18.40 19.07 7.16
C THR A 187 18.07 18.32 5.87
N LYS A 188 19.04 17.62 5.30
CA LYS A 188 18.86 16.77 4.15
C LYS A 188 18.68 15.31 4.59
N SER A 189 17.67 14.64 4.04
CA SER A 189 17.47 13.21 4.12
C SER A 189 17.34 12.64 2.71
N GLN A 190 17.89 11.45 2.46
CA GLN A 190 17.79 10.75 1.18
C GLN A 190 17.49 9.28 1.41
N GLU A 191 16.62 8.72 0.59
CA GLU A 191 16.31 7.30 0.60
C GLU A 191 15.94 6.81 -0.79
N ILE A 192 16.22 5.54 -1.05
CA ILE A 192 15.86 4.85 -2.28
C ILE A 192 14.76 3.86 -1.96
N ILE A 193 13.64 3.97 -2.69
CA ILE A 193 12.54 3.02 -2.63
C ILE A 193 12.57 2.19 -3.91
N LYS A 194 12.41 0.88 -3.76
CA LYS A 194 12.31 -0.06 -4.87
C LYS A 194 10.92 -0.67 -4.90
N GLN A 195 10.41 -0.85 -6.12
CA GLN A 195 9.21 -1.61 -6.38
C GLN A 195 9.45 -2.58 -7.54
N TYR A 196 8.69 -3.65 -7.59
CA TYR A 196 8.84 -4.72 -8.56
C TYR A 196 7.55 -4.93 -9.34
N LEU A 197 7.67 -5.14 -10.64
CA LEU A 197 6.53 -5.47 -11.48
C LEU A 197 6.11 -6.92 -11.24
N TYR A 198 4.83 -7.12 -10.97
CA TYR A 198 4.23 -8.44 -10.84
C TYR A 198 3.03 -8.59 -11.77
N THR A 199 2.89 -9.78 -12.35
CA THR A 199 1.68 -10.13 -13.09
C THR A 199 0.63 -10.73 -12.16
N LEU A 200 -0.61 -10.67 -12.60
CA LEU A 200 -1.73 -11.30 -11.90
C LEU A 200 -1.50 -12.81 -11.71
N GLU A 201 -0.98 -13.48 -12.74
CA GLU A 201 -0.68 -14.92 -12.73
C GLU A 201 0.37 -15.29 -11.67
N GLN A 202 1.39 -14.45 -11.49
CA GLN A 202 2.39 -14.64 -10.43
C GLN A 202 1.76 -14.58 -9.04
N ILE A 203 0.90 -13.57 -8.80
CA ILE A 203 0.22 -13.41 -7.51
C ILE A 203 -0.72 -14.61 -7.24
N GLU A 204 -1.48 -15.05 -8.23
CA GLU A 204 -2.36 -16.21 -8.09
C GLU A 204 -1.57 -17.50 -7.76
N GLN A 205 -0.48 -17.74 -8.48
CA GLN A 205 0.36 -18.94 -8.26
C GLN A 205 1.01 -18.96 -6.88
N LEU A 206 1.46 -17.79 -6.38
CA LEU A 206 2.14 -17.69 -5.10
C LEU A 206 1.18 -17.70 -3.90
N SER A 207 -0.05 -17.19 -4.07
CA SER A 207 -1.00 -17.06 -2.96
C SER A 207 -1.73 -18.36 -2.61
N ASN A 208 -1.85 -19.30 -3.55
CA ASN A 208 -2.76 -20.46 -3.45
C ASN A 208 -4.24 -20.06 -3.18
N LEU A 209 -4.61 -18.84 -3.52
CA LEU A 209 -5.97 -18.31 -3.41
C LEU A 209 -6.63 -18.28 -4.79
N LYS A 210 -7.95 -18.32 -4.81
CA LYS A 210 -8.72 -18.29 -6.06
C LYS A 210 -9.08 -16.85 -6.41
N ARG A 211 -8.74 -16.40 -7.61
CA ARG A 211 -9.17 -15.10 -8.13
C ARG A 211 -10.69 -15.03 -8.28
N ILE A 212 -11.28 -13.95 -7.78
CA ILE A 212 -12.69 -13.62 -7.90
C ILE A 212 -12.87 -12.38 -8.80
N VAL A 213 -12.02 -11.36 -8.63
CA VAL A 213 -12.07 -10.10 -9.40
C VAL A 213 -10.66 -9.75 -9.88
N ALA A 214 -10.58 -9.14 -11.06
CA ALA A 214 -9.39 -8.44 -11.55
C ALA A 214 -9.85 -7.31 -12.48
N ASP A 215 -9.89 -6.08 -11.96
CA ASP A 215 -10.36 -4.89 -12.66
C ASP A 215 -9.20 -3.95 -12.95
N ASP A 216 -9.23 -3.35 -14.13
CA ASP A 216 -8.33 -2.28 -14.50
C ASP A 216 -8.76 -0.97 -13.84
N VAL A 217 -7.80 -0.25 -13.27
CA VAL A 217 -8.02 1.02 -12.57
C VAL A 217 -7.14 2.09 -13.18
N SER A 218 -7.75 3.21 -13.57
CA SER A 218 -7.04 4.41 -14.02
C SER A 218 -7.16 5.50 -12.95
N LEU A 219 -6.12 5.67 -12.14
CA LEU A 219 -6.10 6.69 -11.09
C LEU A 219 -5.91 8.09 -11.66
N TYR A 220 -5.07 8.22 -12.69
CA TYR A 220 -4.63 9.50 -13.21
C TYR A 220 -5.34 9.88 -14.52
N GLU A 221 -6.47 9.20 -14.87
CA GLU A 221 -7.28 9.45 -16.09
C GLU A 221 -6.46 9.33 -17.40
N MET A 222 -5.49 8.42 -17.38
CA MET A 222 -4.67 8.13 -18.55
C MET A 222 -5.42 7.23 -19.53
N GLU A 223 -4.88 7.06 -20.76
CA GLU A 223 -5.48 6.23 -21.82
C GLU A 223 -5.53 4.75 -21.45
N GLU A 224 -4.53 4.27 -20.69
CA GLU A 224 -4.46 2.90 -20.19
C GLU A 224 -4.51 2.88 -18.67
N ALA A 225 -4.88 1.73 -18.09
CA ALA A 225 -4.92 1.55 -16.65
C ALA A 225 -3.53 1.54 -16.05
N ASP A 226 -3.32 2.37 -15.03
CA ASP A 226 -2.07 2.44 -14.28
C ASP A 226 -2.00 1.44 -13.13
N LYS A 227 -3.17 0.92 -12.69
CA LYS A 227 -3.26 -0.11 -11.65
C LYS A 227 -4.22 -1.23 -12.03
N LYS A 228 -4.08 -2.34 -11.31
CA LYS A 228 -5.01 -3.47 -11.33
C LYS A 228 -5.49 -3.77 -9.93
N PHE A 229 -6.82 -3.69 -9.72
CA PHE A 229 -7.48 -4.12 -8.49
C PHE A 229 -7.76 -5.61 -8.56
N ILE A 230 -7.44 -6.33 -7.49
CA ILE A 230 -7.47 -7.80 -7.43
C ILE A 230 -8.20 -8.25 -6.17
N VAL A 231 -9.10 -9.21 -6.32
CA VAL A 231 -9.71 -9.93 -5.19
C VAL A 231 -9.44 -11.42 -5.33
N LEU A 232 -8.84 -11.97 -4.29
CA LEU A 232 -8.57 -13.40 -4.15
C LEU A 232 -9.39 -13.96 -2.98
N GLN A 233 -9.82 -15.22 -3.07
CA GLN A 233 -10.60 -15.90 -2.03
C GLN A 233 -9.91 -17.19 -1.58
N LYS A 234 -9.88 -17.41 -0.28
CA LYS A 234 -9.49 -18.68 0.33
C LYS A 234 -10.61 -19.71 0.13
N GLN A 235 -10.24 -20.90 -0.36
CA GLN A 235 -11.19 -21.98 -0.65
C GLN A 235 -11.30 -22.95 0.52
#